data_b91e069bf25d3763e8c33b0af54c7776
#
_entry.id   b91e069bf25d3763e8c33b0af54c7776
#
_cell.length_a   1.000
_cell.length_b   1.000
_cell.length_c   1.000
_cell.angle_alpha   90.00
_cell.angle_beta   90.00
_cell.angle_gamma   90.00
#
_symmetry.space_group_name_H-M   'P 1'
#
loop_
_entity.id
_entity.type
_entity.pdbx_description
1 polymer ?
#
loop_
_entity_poly.entity_id
_entity_poly.type
_entity_poly.pdbx_seq_one_letter_code
_entity_poly.pdbx_strand_id
1 'polypeptide(L)'
;MNKSPLTINPLTSPLLTDLYQFTMMETYLQTGMDKTAVFEFFTRALPKYRGFLVAAGLDSVLSFLENLHFTAEEIDYLRQTGRFSKKLMDYLASFRFNGDVYALPEGTVCFAGEPLIRVEAPIPVAQFVESRLMNFLHFETSIASKAARCCLAAGGKILIDFGLRRAHGAEAGTLAARAAYMCGFTGTATVLAETLYGIPIFGTMAHSYIEAVGNEEEAFVNFARTNPNNVTFLIDTYDTLKGAQHAVQAANRMRKEGIQTDAVRLDSGDFLSLSKAVREILDQNGFPDIKIVASGNLDERMIQTLVASGAPIDAFGVGTKLDTSEDAPYMECAYKLMEYDGKPKLKKSSGKATLPGRKQIMRSFRDGKMVKDLVTLEGDAQEGTPLIKKVMADGKRLAPPNDLAALTAYTKSQLQSLPENLRQLSEASSFLVEFSPALLRLREKAEQLIGE
;
A
#
# COMPACT_ATOMS: atom_id res chain seq x y z
N MET A 1 -34.62 -2.28 24.75
CA MET A 1 -34.49 -0.99 24.04
C MET A 1 -33.98 -1.26 22.65
N ASN A 2 -34.81 -1.15 21.62
CA ASN A 2 -34.36 -1.19 20.22
C ASN A 2 -33.52 0.08 20.00
N LYS A 3 -32.19 -0.06 20.03
CA LYS A 3 -31.32 1.02 19.57
C LYS A 3 -31.48 1.09 18.05
N SER A 4 -31.95 2.24 17.54
CA SER A 4 -31.77 2.54 16.11
C SER A 4 -30.30 2.29 15.76
N PRO A 5 -29.98 1.61 14.66
CA PRO A 5 -28.60 1.48 14.25
C PRO A 5 -28.02 2.89 14.08
N LEU A 6 -26.91 3.15 14.76
CA LEU A 6 -26.16 4.40 14.58
C LEU A 6 -25.87 4.60 13.09
N THR A 7 -26.13 5.80 12.57
CA THR A 7 -25.83 6.15 11.17
C THR A 7 -24.34 6.49 11.02
N ILE A 8 -23.48 5.67 11.61
CA ILE A 8 -22.03 5.87 11.63
C ILE A 8 -21.42 5.27 10.36
N ASN A 9 -20.65 6.05 9.65
CA ASN A 9 -19.78 5.50 8.60
C ASN A 9 -18.58 4.80 9.28
N PRO A 10 -18.47 3.47 9.18
CA PRO A 10 -17.44 2.73 9.89
C PRO A 10 -16.01 3.07 9.46
N LEU A 11 -15.81 3.62 8.27
CA LEU A 11 -14.47 3.93 7.75
C LEU A 11 -13.96 5.32 8.16
N THR A 12 -14.86 6.24 8.48
CA THR A 12 -14.50 7.63 8.84
C THR A 12 -14.75 7.96 10.31
N SER A 13 -15.43 7.08 11.04
CA SER A 13 -15.72 7.28 12.46
C SER A 13 -14.46 7.26 13.32
N PRO A 14 -14.25 8.25 14.22
CA PRO A 14 -13.19 8.20 15.22
C PRO A 14 -13.37 7.10 16.27
N LEU A 15 -14.56 6.45 16.32
CA LEU A 15 -14.77 5.26 17.13
C LEU A 15 -14.07 4.02 16.59
N LEU A 16 -13.57 4.06 15.34
CA LEU A 16 -12.70 3.01 14.76
C LEU A 16 -11.30 3.13 15.36
N THR A 17 -11.18 2.83 16.64
CA THR A 17 -9.95 2.89 17.42
C THR A 17 -9.99 1.88 18.57
N ASP A 18 -8.85 1.63 19.20
CA ASP A 18 -8.77 0.77 20.38
C ASP A 18 -9.30 1.51 21.64
N LEU A 19 -9.96 0.79 22.54
CA LEU A 19 -10.51 1.35 23.77
C LEU A 19 -9.48 2.10 24.61
N TYR A 20 -8.23 1.61 24.66
CA TYR A 20 -7.19 2.24 25.48
C TYR A 20 -6.86 3.68 25.05
N GLN A 21 -7.16 4.07 23.82
CA GLN A 21 -6.98 5.44 23.36
C GLN A 21 -7.91 6.40 24.14
N PHE A 22 -9.15 6.00 24.38
CA PHE A 22 -10.09 6.77 25.21
C PHE A 22 -9.71 6.75 26.70
N THR A 23 -9.30 5.61 27.24
CA THR A 23 -8.92 5.51 28.65
C THR A 23 -7.67 6.31 28.99
N MET A 24 -6.69 6.34 28.09
CA MET A 24 -5.51 7.19 28.25
C MET A 24 -5.87 8.68 28.07
N MET A 25 -6.69 9.04 27.08
CA MET A 25 -7.14 10.41 26.88
C MET A 25 -7.90 10.92 28.12
N GLU A 26 -8.80 10.12 28.69
CA GLU A 26 -9.46 10.42 29.97
C GLU A 26 -8.44 10.74 31.06
N THR A 27 -7.41 9.88 31.20
CA THR A 27 -6.38 10.06 32.21
C THR A 27 -5.55 11.33 31.98
N TYR A 28 -5.13 11.59 30.74
CA TYR A 28 -4.39 12.80 30.40
C TYR A 28 -5.16 14.06 30.73
N LEU A 29 -6.46 14.09 30.41
CA LEU A 29 -7.32 15.23 30.73
C LEU A 29 -7.51 15.42 32.23
N GLN A 30 -7.71 14.33 33.00
CA GLN A 30 -7.89 14.40 34.44
C GLN A 30 -6.62 14.88 35.16
N THR A 31 -5.46 14.48 34.70
CA THR A 31 -4.16 14.80 35.29
C THR A 31 -3.50 16.05 34.72
N GLY A 32 -4.15 16.75 33.77
CA GLY A 32 -3.61 17.96 33.17
C GLY A 32 -2.41 17.73 32.26
N MET A 33 -2.27 16.55 31.67
CA MET A 33 -1.22 16.23 30.70
C MET A 33 -1.63 16.71 29.31
N ASP A 34 -1.14 17.87 28.91
CA ASP A 34 -1.48 18.57 27.66
C ASP A 34 -0.26 19.02 26.83
N LYS A 35 0.94 18.70 27.29
CA LYS A 35 2.17 19.15 26.64
C LYS A 35 2.38 18.42 25.31
N THR A 36 3.21 19.01 24.44
CA THR A 36 3.58 18.42 23.16
C THR A 36 4.28 17.08 23.35
N ALA A 37 3.78 16.10 22.66
CA ALA A 37 4.36 14.78 22.51
C ALA A 37 4.81 14.55 21.07
N VAL A 38 5.91 13.84 20.90
CA VAL A 38 6.45 13.41 19.61
C VAL A 38 6.32 11.90 19.52
N PHE A 39 5.57 11.42 18.55
CA PHE A 39 5.45 10.01 18.24
C PHE A 39 6.00 9.72 16.85
N GLU A 40 6.56 8.54 16.66
CA GLU A 40 7.01 8.07 15.35
C GLU A 40 6.47 6.67 15.04
N PHE A 41 6.08 6.48 13.77
CA PHE A 41 5.80 5.17 13.20
C PHE A 41 7.02 4.69 12.42
N PHE A 42 7.44 3.46 12.68
CA PHE A 42 8.58 2.80 12.04
C PHE A 42 8.40 1.29 12.01
N THR A 43 9.14 0.62 11.12
CA THR A 43 9.21 -0.84 11.05
C THR A 43 10.47 -1.32 11.75
N ARG A 44 10.36 -2.29 12.69
CA ARG A 44 11.50 -2.81 13.45
C ARG A 44 12.41 -3.71 12.65
N ALA A 45 11.81 -4.56 11.82
CA ALA A 45 12.52 -5.51 10.97
C ALA A 45 11.80 -5.62 9.63
N LEU A 46 12.56 -5.84 8.58
CA LEU A 46 11.98 -6.16 7.27
C LEU A 46 11.44 -7.60 7.28
N PRO A 47 10.36 -7.88 6.54
CA PRO A 47 9.91 -9.25 6.29
C PRO A 47 11.01 -10.09 5.63
N LYS A 48 11.04 -11.39 5.93
CA LYS A 48 12.13 -12.32 5.61
C LYS A 48 12.68 -12.24 4.17
N TYR A 49 11.83 -11.95 3.20
CA TYR A 49 12.22 -11.94 1.77
C TYR A 49 12.19 -10.55 1.16
N ARG A 50 12.09 -9.49 1.97
CA ARG A 50 12.05 -8.10 1.49
C ARG A 50 13.29 -7.37 1.92
N GLY A 51 14.13 -6.95 0.98
CA GLY A 51 15.33 -6.15 1.23
C GLY A 51 15.03 -4.67 1.43
N PHE A 52 13.80 -4.23 1.14
CA PHE A 52 13.31 -2.86 1.28
C PHE A 52 11.79 -2.81 1.41
N LEU A 53 11.28 -1.65 1.82
CA LEU A 53 9.86 -1.30 1.76
C LEU A 53 9.68 -0.06 0.86
N VAL A 54 8.44 0.17 0.43
CA VAL A 54 8.01 1.40 -0.25
C VAL A 54 6.98 2.08 0.64
N ALA A 55 7.32 3.25 1.17
CA ALA A 55 6.44 4.01 2.05
C ALA A 55 5.15 4.40 1.32
N ALA A 56 4.00 4.07 1.91
CA ALA A 56 2.67 4.37 1.39
C ALA A 56 1.67 4.61 2.51
N GLY A 57 0.52 5.22 2.19
CA GLY A 57 -0.56 5.51 3.13
C GLY A 57 -0.49 6.90 3.76
N LEU A 58 0.47 7.74 3.39
CA LEU A 58 0.56 9.10 3.91
C LEU A 58 -0.67 9.93 3.53
N ASP A 59 -1.15 9.84 2.29
CA ASP A 59 -2.33 10.57 1.84
C ASP A 59 -3.58 10.17 2.62
N SER A 60 -3.76 8.87 2.87
CA SER A 60 -4.85 8.34 3.71
C SER A 60 -4.77 8.86 5.13
N VAL A 61 -3.56 8.90 5.73
CA VAL A 61 -3.33 9.46 7.07
C VAL A 61 -3.66 10.95 7.11
N LEU A 62 -3.15 11.74 6.18
CA LEU A 62 -3.40 13.18 6.16
C LEU A 62 -4.89 13.48 5.97
N SER A 63 -5.59 12.74 5.09
CA SER A 63 -7.03 12.85 4.91
C SER A 63 -7.81 12.50 6.20
N PHE A 64 -7.40 11.45 6.89
CA PHE A 64 -7.97 11.09 8.18
C PHE A 64 -7.78 12.20 9.21
N LEU A 65 -6.57 12.73 9.36
CA LEU A 65 -6.25 13.77 10.35
C LEU A 65 -7.02 15.07 10.11
N GLU A 66 -7.11 15.52 8.85
CA GLU A 66 -7.87 16.74 8.48
C GLU A 66 -9.34 16.64 8.78
N ASN A 67 -9.93 15.44 8.66
CA ASN A 67 -11.35 15.21 8.85
C ASN A 67 -11.68 14.66 10.24
N LEU A 68 -10.71 14.50 11.12
CA LEU A 68 -10.87 13.87 12.42
C LEU A 68 -11.74 14.75 13.37
N HIS A 69 -12.96 14.30 13.63
CA HIS A 69 -13.89 14.92 14.56
C HIS A 69 -14.94 13.92 15.03
N PHE A 70 -15.52 14.17 16.18
CA PHE A 70 -16.63 13.38 16.71
C PHE A 70 -17.96 14.04 16.37
N THR A 71 -18.93 13.27 15.93
CA THR A 71 -20.31 13.70 15.77
C THR A 71 -21.04 13.72 17.14
N ALA A 72 -22.12 14.47 17.24
CA ALA A 72 -22.94 14.48 18.46
C ALA A 72 -23.44 13.07 18.81
N GLU A 73 -23.81 12.28 17.81
CA GLU A 73 -24.30 10.90 17.96
C GLU A 73 -23.22 9.98 18.56
N GLU A 74 -21.98 10.09 18.10
CA GLU A 74 -20.85 9.30 18.62
C GLU A 74 -20.52 9.68 20.07
N ILE A 75 -20.57 10.97 20.40
CA ILE A 75 -20.37 11.46 21.77
C ILE A 75 -21.52 10.96 22.70
N ASP A 76 -22.76 11.00 22.24
CA ASP A 76 -23.91 10.48 22.99
C ASP A 76 -23.80 8.98 23.23
N TYR A 77 -23.31 8.22 22.23
CA TYR A 77 -23.01 6.81 22.40
C TYR A 77 -21.96 6.59 23.52
N LEU A 78 -20.84 7.31 23.47
CA LEU A 78 -19.79 7.21 24.51
C LEU A 78 -20.34 7.58 25.91
N ARG A 79 -21.17 8.64 25.99
CA ARG A 79 -21.84 9.06 27.25
C ARG A 79 -22.75 7.96 27.81
N GLN A 80 -23.51 7.29 26.95
CA GLN A 80 -24.40 6.19 27.34
C GLN A 80 -23.68 4.96 27.86
N THR A 81 -22.40 4.77 27.50
CA THR A 81 -21.60 3.67 28.05
C THR A 81 -21.35 3.82 29.56
N GLY A 82 -21.44 5.03 30.10
CA GLY A 82 -21.14 5.33 31.50
C GLY A 82 -19.67 5.16 31.91
N ARG A 83 -18.77 4.97 30.92
CA ARG A 83 -17.35 4.67 31.18
C ARG A 83 -16.48 5.91 31.33
N PHE A 84 -16.92 7.05 30.83
CA PHE A 84 -16.08 8.23 30.66
C PHE A 84 -16.71 9.45 31.31
N SER A 85 -15.89 10.39 31.77
CA SER A 85 -16.34 11.59 32.45
C SER A 85 -17.02 12.59 31.51
N LYS A 86 -17.76 13.53 32.11
CA LYS A 86 -18.29 14.70 31.40
C LYS A 86 -17.14 15.50 30.74
N LYS A 87 -15.99 15.63 31.41
CA LYS A 87 -14.83 16.37 30.93
C LYS A 87 -14.32 15.81 29.60
N LEU A 88 -14.25 14.47 29.45
CA LEU A 88 -13.89 13.85 28.17
C LEU A 88 -14.96 14.15 27.10
N MET A 89 -16.24 14.02 27.41
CA MET A 89 -17.34 14.32 26.46
C MET A 89 -17.25 15.76 25.93
N ASP A 90 -17.04 16.72 26.85
CA ASP A 90 -16.89 18.13 26.49
C ASP A 90 -15.66 18.37 25.61
N TYR A 91 -14.55 17.67 25.88
CA TYR A 91 -13.33 17.73 25.07
C TYR A 91 -13.55 17.16 23.66
N LEU A 92 -14.21 16.01 23.53
CA LEU A 92 -14.49 15.36 22.25
C LEU A 92 -15.39 16.22 21.35
N ALA A 93 -16.28 17.04 21.90
CA ALA A 93 -17.15 17.93 21.13
C ALA A 93 -16.37 18.94 20.26
N SER A 94 -15.19 19.35 20.71
CA SER A 94 -14.29 20.26 19.97
C SER A 94 -13.04 19.57 19.42
N PHE A 95 -12.97 18.25 19.54
CA PHE A 95 -11.76 17.51 19.16
C PHE A 95 -11.46 17.65 17.68
N ARG A 96 -10.24 18.06 17.38
CA ARG A 96 -9.64 18.13 16.04
C ARG A 96 -8.16 17.77 16.16
N PHE A 97 -7.61 17.27 15.07
CA PHE A 97 -6.16 17.18 15.00
C PHE A 97 -5.57 18.58 14.79
N ASN A 98 -4.72 19.03 15.69
CA ASN A 98 -4.11 20.37 15.72
C ASN A 98 -2.59 20.29 15.87
N GLY A 99 -2.00 19.25 15.31
CA GLY A 99 -0.56 18.98 15.37
C GLY A 99 0.16 19.18 14.04
N ASP A 100 1.45 18.97 14.10
CA ASP A 100 2.36 18.93 12.96
C ASP A 100 2.66 17.48 12.57
N VAL A 101 2.83 17.23 11.27
CA VAL A 101 3.23 15.93 10.75
C VAL A 101 4.45 16.07 9.84
N TYR A 102 5.42 15.21 10.07
CA TYR A 102 6.63 15.06 9.27
C TYR A 102 6.69 13.63 8.74
N ALA A 103 6.98 13.43 7.46
CA ALA A 103 6.92 12.10 6.87
C ALA A 103 7.91 11.93 5.71
N LEU A 104 8.19 10.66 5.40
CA LEU A 104 8.73 10.29 4.10
C LEU A 104 7.65 10.57 3.03
N PRO A 105 8.00 11.15 1.88
CA PRO A 105 7.09 11.19 0.74
C PRO A 105 6.64 9.77 0.35
N GLU A 106 5.38 9.59 -0.04
CA GLU A 106 4.94 8.30 -0.57
C GLU A 106 5.79 7.88 -1.78
N GLY A 107 5.97 6.58 -1.96
CA GLY A 107 6.84 6.03 -2.99
C GLY A 107 8.33 6.01 -2.63
N THR A 108 8.73 6.60 -1.50
CA THR A 108 10.12 6.53 -1.02
C THR A 108 10.46 5.10 -0.60
N VAL A 109 11.57 4.58 -1.11
CA VAL A 109 12.15 3.33 -0.59
C VAL A 109 12.67 3.59 0.82
N CYS A 110 12.36 2.71 1.76
CA CYS A 110 12.78 2.81 3.16
C CYS A 110 13.15 1.43 3.75
N PHE A 111 13.79 1.48 4.91
CA PHE A 111 14.39 0.31 5.55
C PHE A 111 13.99 0.19 7.02
N ALA A 112 14.34 -0.93 7.66
CA ALA A 112 14.06 -1.14 9.07
C ALA A 112 14.76 -0.11 9.97
N GLY A 113 14.07 0.33 11.02
CA GLY A 113 14.58 1.32 11.98
C GLY A 113 14.41 2.78 11.55
N GLU A 114 13.95 3.04 10.35
CA GLU A 114 13.68 4.37 9.84
C GLU A 114 12.25 4.82 10.19
N PRO A 115 12.04 6.06 10.67
CA PRO A 115 10.71 6.60 10.87
C PRO A 115 10.07 6.95 9.52
N LEU A 116 8.86 6.42 9.27
CA LEU A 116 8.07 6.75 8.09
C LEU A 116 7.27 8.02 8.30
N ILE A 117 6.79 8.24 9.53
CA ILE A 117 6.03 9.43 9.91
C ILE A 117 6.37 9.79 11.37
N ARG A 118 6.38 11.09 11.64
CA ARG A 118 6.47 11.70 12.97
C ARG A 118 5.30 12.63 13.18
N VAL A 119 4.62 12.49 14.30
CA VAL A 119 3.47 13.31 14.72
C VAL A 119 3.87 14.11 15.95
N GLU A 120 3.66 15.41 15.92
CA GLU A 120 3.93 16.35 17.01
C GLU A 120 2.63 17.08 17.37
N ALA A 121 2.05 16.77 18.52
CA ALA A 121 0.78 17.36 18.96
C ALA A 121 0.67 17.26 20.49
N PRO A 122 -0.31 17.93 21.13
CA PRO A 122 -0.66 17.64 22.53
C PRO A 122 -0.89 16.14 22.74
N ILE A 123 -0.35 15.58 23.84
CA ILE A 123 -0.31 14.11 24.03
C ILE A 123 -1.67 13.42 23.86
N PRO A 124 -2.85 14.00 24.31
CA PRO A 124 -4.14 13.35 24.08
C PRO A 124 -4.46 13.18 22.58
N VAL A 125 -4.03 14.14 21.76
CA VAL A 125 -4.25 14.14 20.31
C VAL A 125 -3.26 13.21 19.60
N ALA A 126 -1.95 13.36 19.88
CA ALA A 126 -0.89 12.54 19.27
C ALA A 126 -1.05 11.04 19.58
N GLN A 127 -1.53 10.71 20.79
CA GLN A 127 -1.79 9.32 21.18
C GLN A 127 -3.04 8.77 20.49
N PHE A 128 -4.12 9.54 20.41
CA PHE A 128 -5.41 9.07 19.90
C PHE A 128 -5.34 8.56 18.46
N VAL A 129 -4.52 9.16 17.63
CA VAL A 129 -4.44 8.83 16.20
C VAL A 129 -3.71 7.52 15.90
N GLU A 130 -3.07 6.89 16.88
CA GLU A 130 -2.22 5.69 16.73
C GLU A 130 -2.90 4.58 15.92
N SER A 131 -4.08 4.12 16.37
CA SER A 131 -4.69 2.90 15.80
C SER A 131 -4.98 3.05 14.30
N ARG A 132 -5.59 4.15 13.90
CA ARG A 132 -5.97 4.36 12.51
C ARG A 132 -4.78 4.73 11.63
N LEU A 133 -3.85 5.54 12.14
CA LEU A 133 -2.61 5.87 11.46
C LEU A 133 -1.80 4.60 11.18
N MET A 134 -1.61 3.74 12.18
CA MET A 134 -0.92 2.47 12.00
C MET A 134 -1.61 1.57 10.98
N ASN A 135 -2.95 1.52 11.00
CA ASN A 135 -3.72 0.69 10.09
C ASN A 135 -3.47 1.08 8.61
N PHE A 136 -3.51 2.37 8.28
CA PHE A 136 -3.20 2.87 6.93
C PHE A 136 -1.75 2.58 6.53
N LEU A 137 -0.79 3.05 7.31
CA LEU A 137 0.63 2.95 6.96
C LEU A 137 1.11 1.50 6.86
N HIS A 138 0.65 0.64 7.80
CA HIS A 138 0.98 -0.78 7.78
C HIS A 138 0.47 -1.45 6.51
N PHE A 139 -0.82 -1.28 6.20
CA PHE A 139 -1.43 -1.98 5.07
C PHE A 139 -0.90 -1.47 3.73
N GLU A 140 -0.99 -0.16 3.48
CA GLU A 140 -0.58 0.40 2.18
C GLU A 140 0.92 0.21 1.92
N THR A 141 1.79 0.33 2.93
CA THR A 141 3.23 0.04 2.79
C THR A 141 3.49 -1.44 2.49
N SER A 142 2.72 -2.37 3.09
CA SER A 142 2.84 -3.80 2.80
C SER A 142 2.51 -4.10 1.34
N ILE A 143 1.39 -3.55 0.84
CA ILE A 143 0.93 -3.74 -0.54
C ILE A 143 1.86 -3.05 -1.54
N ALA A 144 2.24 -1.79 -1.29
CA ALA A 144 3.18 -1.06 -2.16
C ALA A 144 4.51 -1.81 -2.29
N SER A 145 5.04 -2.34 -1.19
CA SER A 145 6.27 -3.13 -1.20
C SER A 145 6.13 -4.44 -1.99
N LYS A 146 4.97 -5.10 -1.90
CA LYS A 146 4.63 -6.28 -2.71
C LYS A 146 4.52 -5.93 -4.19
N ALA A 147 3.79 -4.86 -4.51
CA ALA A 147 3.60 -4.38 -5.88
C ALA A 147 4.94 -3.98 -6.53
N ALA A 148 5.81 -3.28 -5.80
CA ALA A 148 7.14 -2.93 -6.28
C ALA A 148 7.96 -4.16 -6.68
N ARG A 149 7.88 -5.25 -5.92
CA ARG A 149 8.54 -6.52 -6.25
C ARG A 149 7.93 -7.16 -7.52
N CYS A 150 6.62 -7.11 -7.69
CA CYS A 150 5.96 -7.55 -8.93
C CYS A 150 6.43 -6.72 -10.13
N CYS A 151 6.57 -5.39 -9.98
CA CYS A 151 7.07 -4.51 -11.04
C CYS A 151 8.53 -4.83 -11.42
N LEU A 152 9.39 -5.09 -10.44
CA LEU A 152 10.77 -5.53 -10.69
C LEU A 152 10.80 -6.87 -11.43
N ALA A 153 9.95 -7.81 -11.05
CA ALA A 153 9.83 -9.13 -11.68
C ALA A 153 9.33 -9.07 -13.12
N ALA A 154 8.37 -8.18 -13.39
CA ALA A 154 7.71 -8.08 -14.69
C ALA A 154 8.59 -7.50 -15.79
N GLY A 155 9.70 -6.82 -15.44
CA GLY A 155 10.65 -6.30 -16.42
C GLY A 155 10.04 -5.32 -17.43
N GLY A 156 9.02 -4.56 -17.03
CA GLY A 156 8.34 -3.58 -17.89
C GLY A 156 7.08 -4.10 -18.59
N LYS A 157 6.69 -5.35 -18.39
CA LYS A 157 5.39 -5.88 -18.86
C LYS A 157 4.23 -5.28 -18.08
N ILE A 158 3.04 -5.30 -18.66
CA ILE A 158 1.81 -4.77 -18.08
C ILE A 158 1.43 -5.58 -16.83
N LEU A 159 1.11 -4.87 -15.74
CA LEU A 159 0.61 -5.44 -14.50
C LEU A 159 -0.77 -4.85 -14.19
N ILE A 160 -1.73 -5.70 -13.85
CA ILE A 160 -3.09 -5.30 -13.49
C ILE A 160 -3.46 -5.91 -12.14
N ASP A 161 -4.00 -5.12 -11.24
CA ASP A 161 -4.53 -5.60 -9.98
C ASP A 161 -5.89 -6.27 -10.18
N PHE A 162 -6.01 -7.54 -9.79
CA PHE A 162 -7.24 -8.34 -9.81
C PHE A 162 -7.63 -8.84 -8.41
N GLY A 163 -7.25 -8.13 -7.34
CA GLY A 163 -7.29 -8.63 -5.98
C GLY A 163 -8.55 -8.34 -5.17
N LEU A 164 -9.38 -7.33 -5.53
CA LEU A 164 -10.51 -6.84 -4.72
C LEU A 164 -11.31 -7.95 -4.02
N ARG A 165 -11.75 -8.99 -4.75
CA ARG A 165 -12.62 -10.05 -4.21
C ARG A 165 -11.93 -10.96 -3.18
N ARG A 166 -10.63 -10.84 -2.99
CA ARG A 166 -9.79 -11.57 -2.05
C ARG A 166 -9.10 -10.67 -1.02
N ALA A 167 -9.19 -9.37 -1.19
CA ALA A 167 -8.72 -8.39 -0.20
C ALA A 167 -9.44 -8.56 1.15
N HIS A 168 -8.79 -8.17 2.22
CA HIS A 168 -9.32 -8.28 3.58
C HIS A 168 -10.30 -7.15 3.91
N GLY A 169 -11.30 -6.98 3.08
CA GLY A 169 -12.35 -5.96 3.20
C GLY A 169 -12.38 -4.99 2.01
N ALA A 170 -13.48 -4.27 1.85
CA ALA A 170 -13.71 -3.38 0.72
C ALA A 170 -12.73 -2.19 0.70
N GLU A 171 -12.47 -1.58 1.85
CA GLU A 171 -11.47 -0.51 1.98
C GLU A 171 -10.08 -1.02 1.59
N ALA A 172 -9.69 -2.20 2.07
CA ALA A 172 -8.42 -2.83 1.73
C ALA A 172 -8.25 -2.99 0.21
N GLY A 173 -9.28 -3.40 -0.52
CA GLY A 173 -9.23 -3.54 -1.97
C GLY A 173 -9.02 -2.22 -2.71
N THR A 174 -9.62 -1.11 -2.27
CA THR A 174 -9.41 0.20 -2.88
C THR A 174 -8.04 0.78 -2.57
N LEU A 175 -7.57 0.63 -1.32
CA LEU A 175 -6.23 1.04 -0.90
C LEU A 175 -5.13 0.21 -1.58
N ALA A 176 -5.38 -1.09 -1.80
CA ALA A 176 -4.46 -1.96 -2.54
C ALA A 176 -4.31 -1.51 -4.00
N ALA A 177 -5.42 -1.21 -4.68
CA ALA A 177 -5.40 -0.68 -6.04
C ALA A 177 -4.55 0.60 -6.14
N ARG A 178 -4.70 1.54 -5.19
CA ARG A 178 -3.92 2.77 -5.13
C ARG A 178 -2.42 2.49 -4.91
N ALA A 179 -2.09 1.67 -3.92
CA ALA A 179 -0.72 1.32 -3.59
C ALA A 179 -0.01 0.57 -4.74
N ALA A 180 -0.72 -0.32 -5.43
CA ALA A 180 -0.20 -1.05 -6.60
C ALA A 180 0.05 -0.11 -7.78
N TYR A 181 -0.89 0.78 -8.10
CA TYR A 181 -0.75 1.76 -9.18
C TYR A 181 0.43 2.72 -8.93
N MET A 182 0.59 3.22 -7.71
CA MET A 182 1.73 4.02 -7.31
C MET A 182 3.07 3.32 -7.59
N CYS A 183 3.14 2.00 -7.48
CA CYS A 183 4.35 1.23 -7.73
C CYS A 183 4.59 0.88 -9.20
N GLY A 184 3.62 1.14 -10.09
CA GLY A 184 3.76 0.93 -11.53
C GLY A 184 2.83 -0.12 -12.13
N PHE A 185 1.82 -0.57 -11.41
CA PHE A 185 0.71 -1.30 -12.02
C PHE A 185 -0.03 -0.38 -13.00
N THR A 186 -0.46 -0.92 -14.12
CA THR A 186 -1.12 -0.15 -15.18
C THR A 186 -2.56 0.20 -14.82
N GLY A 187 -3.19 -0.56 -13.94
CA GLY A 187 -4.55 -0.34 -13.47
C GLY A 187 -5.08 -1.47 -12.61
N THR A 188 -6.38 -1.47 -12.38
CA THR A 188 -7.07 -2.39 -11.47
C THR A 188 -8.39 -2.89 -12.04
N ALA A 189 -8.92 -3.99 -11.52
CA ALA A 189 -10.29 -4.42 -11.75
C ALA A 189 -11.31 -3.75 -10.81
N THR A 190 -10.85 -2.96 -9.85
CA THR A 190 -11.68 -2.31 -8.82
C THR A 190 -12.28 -1.02 -9.37
N VAL A 191 -13.53 -1.09 -9.82
CA VAL A 191 -14.21 0.05 -10.50
C VAL A 191 -14.21 1.32 -9.68
N LEU A 192 -14.41 1.24 -8.35
CA LEU A 192 -14.43 2.40 -7.47
C LEU A 192 -13.07 3.15 -7.45
N ALA A 193 -11.96 2.47 -7.72
CA ALA A 193 -10.63 3.08 -7.73
C ALA A 193 -10.46 4.11 -8.87
N GLU A 194 -11.17 3.94 -9.98
CA GLU A 194 -11.21 4.96 -11.05
C GLU A 194 -11.83 6.26 -10.54
N THR A 195 -12.98 6.16 -9.89
CA THR A 195 -13.68 7.34 -9.34
C THR A 195 -12.91 8.03 -8.23
N LEU A 196 -12.26 7.26 -7.34
CA LEU A 196 -11.55 7.81 -6.19
C LEU A 196 -10.18 8.39 -6.57
N TYR A 197 -9.48 7.74 -7.50
CA TYR A 197 -8.05 7.98 -7.73
C TYR A 197 -7.68 8.21 -9.19
N GLY A 198 -8.63 8.11 -10.13
CA GLY A 198 -8.35 8.20 -11.56
C GLY A 198 -7.56 7.02 -12.12
N ILE A 199 -7.56 5.88 -11.44
CA ILE A 199 -6.81 4.68 -11.86
C ILE A 199 -7.55 3.98 -13.00
N PRO A 200 -6.90 3.68 -14.15
CA PRO A 200 -7.54 2.95 -15.24
C PRO A 200 -8.09 1.60 -14.80
N ILE A 201 -9.30 1.28 -15.25
CA ILE A 201 -9.94 0.00 -14.92
C ILE A 201 -9.79 -1.00 -16.06
N PHE A 202 -9.54 -2.25 -15.69
CA PHE A 202 -9.42 -3.37 -16.62
C PHE A 202 -10.29 -4.53 -16.16
N GLY A 203 -10.95 -5.16 -17.12
CA GLY A 203 -11.78 -6.32 -16.87
C GLY A 203 -12.10 -7.03 -18.16
N THR A 204 -12.46 -8.30 -18.03
CA THR A 204 -12.86 -9.13 -19.17
C THR A 204 -14.14 -9.89 -18.81
N MET A 205 -14.22 -11.16 -19.08
CA MET A 205 -15.32 -12.06 -18.73
C MET A 205 -14.90 -13.05 -17.65
N ALA A 206 -15.87 -13.71 -17.04
CA ALA A 206 -15.65 -14.85 -16.15
C ALA A 206 -16.03 -16.16 -16.83
N HIS A 207 -15.51 -17.29 -16.33
CA HIS A 207 -15.85 -18.64 -16.82
C HIS A 207 -17.36 -18.89 -16.83
N SER A 208 -18.08 -18.43 -15.79
CA SER A 208 -19.53 -18.57 -15.66
C SER A 208 -20.34 -17.98 -16.84
N TYR A 209 -19.80 -16.92 -17.47
CA TYR A 209 -20.44 -16.38 -18.68
C TYR A 209 -20.34 -17.37 -19.85
N ILE A 210 -19.14 -17.96 -20.07
CA ILE A 210 -18.90 -18.92 -21.15
C ILE A 210 -19.73 -20.20 -20.88
N GLU A 211 -19.77 -20.66 -19.64
CA GLU A 211 -20.57 -21.80 -19.20
C GLU A 211 -22.07 -21.56 -19.44
N ALA A 212 -22.57 -20.37 -19.14
CA ALA A 212 -23.98 -20.01 -19.31
C ALA A 212 -24.39 -19.94 -20.79
N VAL A 213 -23.51 -19.49 -21.70
CA VAL A 213 -23.76 -19.53 -23.16
C VAL A 213 -23.71 -20.96 -23.70
N GLY A 214 -22.85 -21.81 -23.14
CA GLY A 214 -22.71 -23.24 -23.50
C GLY A 214 -21.95 -23.48 -24.81
N ASN A 215 -21.57 -22.46 -25.55
CA ASN A 215 -20.70 -22.50 -26.72
C ASN A 215 -19.65 -21.39 -26.63
N GLU A 216 -18.38 -21.80 -26.57
CA GLU A 216 -17.27 -20.89 -26.30
C GLU A 216 -17.04 -19.87 -27.43
N GLU A 217 -17.08 -20.30 -28.70
CA GLU A 217 -16.95 -19.38 -29.84
C GLU A 217 -18.09 -18.35 -29.87
N GLU A 218 -19.33 -18.79 -29.63
CA GLU A 218 -20.49 -17.90 -29.58
C GLU A 218 -20.39 -16.91 -28.41
N ALA A 219 -19.91 -17.36 -27.24
CA ALA A 219 -19.66 -16.50 -26.10
C ALA A 219 -18.65 -15.40 -26.46
N PHE A 220 -17.56 -15.74 -27.12
CA PHE A 220 -16.53 -14.77 -27.55
C PHE A 220 -17.10 -13.76 -28.55
N VAL A 221 -17.83 -14.22 -29.55
CA VAL A 221 -18.47 -13.33 -30.55
C VAL A 221 -19.47 -12.38 -29.91
N ASN A 222 -20.33 -12.88 -29.03
CA ASN A 222 -21.31 -12.06 -28.32
C ASN A 222 -20.65 -11.02 -27.43
N PHE A 223 -19.59 -11.41 -26.71
CA PHE A 223 -18.81 -10.47 -25.87
C PHE A 223 -18.16 -9.38 -26.71
N ALA A 224 -17.50 -9.73 -27.81
CA ALA A 224 -16.81 -8.78 -28.67
C ALA A 224 -17.77 -7.73 -29.27
N ARG A 225 -18.95 -8.17 -29.72
CA ARG A 225 -19.97 -7.26 -30.27
C ARG A 225 -20.52 -6.28 -29.24
N THR A 226 -20.64 -6.71 -28.00
CA THR A 226 -21.15 -5.85 -26.91
C THR A 226 -20.07 -5.01 -26.24
N ASN A 227 -18.79 -5.39 -26.39
CA ASN A 227 -17.63 -4.71 -25.80
C ASN A 227 -16.52 -4.45 -26.84
N PRO A 228 -16.80 -3.75 -27.96
CA PRO A 228 -15.89 -3.67 -29.12
C PRO A 228 -14.57 -2.93 -28.82
N ASN A 229 -14.47 -2.20 -27.71
CA ASN A 229 -13.28 -1.44 -27.29
C ASN A 229 -12.42 -2.17 -26.24
N ASN A 230 -12.78 -3.42 -25.88
CA ASN A 230 -12.06 -4.21 -24.88
C ASN A 230 -12.33 -5.70 -25.12
N VAL A 231 -11.80 -6.23 -26.23
CA VAL A 231 -12.05 -7.60 -26.68
C VAL A 231 -10.95 -8.52 -26.17
N THR A 232 -11.14 -9.05 -24.97
CA THR A 232 -10.22 -10.06 -24.37
C THR A 232 -11.00 -11.35 -24.12
N PHE A 233 -10.59 -12.46 -24.73
CA PHE A 233 -11.24 -13.76 -24.59
C PHE A 233 -10.57 -14.61 -23.51
N LEU A 234 -11.36 -15.20 -22.62
CA LEU A 234 -10.91 -16.16 -21.58
C LEU A 234 -10.97 -17.56 -22.16
N ILE A 235 -9.79 -18.15 -22.44
CA ILE A 235 -9.68 -19.34 -23.32
C ILE A 235 -9.48 -20.66 -22.59
N ASP A 236 -9.50 -20.68 -21.27
CA ASP A 236 -9.21 -21.86 -20.46
C ASP A 236 -10.42 -22.35 -19.64
N THR A 237 -11.65 -22.10 -20.13
CA THR A 237 -12.87 -22.58 -19.45
C THR A 237 -12.97 -24.10 -19.50
N TYR A 238 -12.63 -24.72 -20.62
CA TYR A 238 -12.72 -26.18 -20.80
C TYR A 238 -11.36 -26.78 -21.18
N ASP A 239 -10.78 -26.35 -22.29
CA ASP A 239 -9.47 -26.79 -22.78
C ASP A 239 -8.77 -25.59 -23.42
N THR A 240 -7.63 -25.21 -22.92
CA THR A 240 -6.93 -23.98 -23.31
C THR A 240 -6.58 -23.92 -24.79
N LEU A 241 -6.14 -25.05 -25.40
CA LEU A 241 -5.71 -25.04 -26.81
C LEU A 241 -6.94 -25.03 -27.74
N LYS A 242 -8.02 -25.70 -27.38
CA LYS A 242 -9.30 -25.59 -28.09
C LYS A 242 -9.89 -24.20 -27.95
N GLY A 243 -9.85 -23.62 -26.75
CA GLY A 243 -10.27 -22.23 -26.50
C GLY A 243 -9.49 -21.23 -27.34
N ALA A 244 -8.19 -21.42 -27.53
CA ALA A 244 -7.37 -20.60 -28.42
C ALA A 244 -7.83 -20.74 -29.88
N GLN A 245 -8.22 -21.94 -30.32
CA GLN A 245 -8.76 -22.16 -31.67
C GLN A 245 -10.15 -21.48 -31.82
N HIS A 246 -11.02 -21.58 -30.82
CA HIS A 246 -12.31 -20.86 -30.80
C HIS A 246 -12.10 -19.33 -30.79
N ALA A 247 -11.10 -18.84 -30.07
CA ALA A 247 -10.75 -17.42 -30.08
C ALA A 247 -10.30 -16.95 -31.48
N VAL A 248 -9.53 -17.75 -32.20
CA VAL A 248 -9.15 -17.52 -33.61
C VAL A 248 -10.39 -17.46 -34.51
N GLN A 249 -11.32 -18.40 -34.35
CA GLN A 249 -12.57 -18.42 -35.13
C GLN A 249 -13.41 -17.16 -34.85
N ALA A 250 -13.59 -16.80 -33.58
CA ALA A 250 -14.28 -15.58 -33.17
C ALA A 250 -13.57 -14.33 -33.71
N ALA A 251 -12.25 -14.22 -33.58
CA ALA A 251 -11.45 -13.10 -34.08
C ALA A 251 -11.57 -12.93 -35.59
N ASN A 252 -11.60 -14.02 -36.36
CA ASN A 252 -11.85 -13.98 -37.81
C ASN A 252 -13.24 -13.46 -38.17
N ARG A 253 -14.26 -13.80 -37.37
CA ARG A 253 -15.63 -13.27 -37.55
C ARG A 253 -15.65 -11.79 -37.21
N MET A 254 -15.08 -11.38 -36.09
CA MET A 254 -15.05 -9.99 -35.62
C MET A 254 -14.26 -9.08 -36.56
N ARG A 255 -13.13 -9.55 -37.10
CA ARG A 255 -12.35 -8.80 -38.13
C ARG A 255 -13.20 -8.42 -39.35
N LYS A 256 -14.12 -9.29 -39.79
CA LYS A 256 -15.05 -8.99 -40.90
C LYS A 256 -16.09 -7.93 -40.51
N GLU A 257 -16.40 -7.79 -39.26
CA GLU A 257 -17.31 -6.77 -38.71
C GLU A 257 -16.57 -5.49 -38.27
N GLY A 258 -15.26 -5.39 -38.51
CA GLY A 258 -14.44 -4.24 -38.15
C GLY A 258 -14.09 -4.15 -36.65
N ILE A 259 -14.31 -5.23 -35.89
CA ILE A 259 -13.99 -5.32 -34.47
C ILE A 259 -12.65 -6.05 -34.31
N GLN A 260 -11.72 -5.44 -33.58
CA GLN A 260 -10.40 -6.00 -33.30
C GLN A 260 -10.43 -6.80 -32.00
N THR A 261 -9.73 -7.94 -31.98
CA THR A 261 -9.47 -8.69 -30.75
C THR A 261 -8.15 -8.21 -30.15
N ASP A 262 -8.19 -7.75 -28.90
CA ASP A 262 -7.03 -7.17 -28.21
C ASP A 262 -6.15 -8.24 -27.58
N ALA A 263 -6.75 -9.25 -26.91
CA ALA A 263 -6.01 -10.25 -26.15
C ALA A 263 -6.77 -11.57 -25.98
N VAL A 264 -6.02 -12.60 -25.58
CA VAL A 264 -6.54 -13.81 -24.96
C VAL A 264 -6.01 -13.91 -23.53
N ARG A 265 -6.81 -14.48 -22.60
CA ARG A 265 -6.44 -14.63 -21.19
C ARG A 265 -6.39 -16.09 -20.78
N LEU A 266 -5.28 -16.44 -20.13
CA LEU A 266 -5.01 -17.71 -19.45
C LEU A 266 -5.15 -17.46 -17.93
N ASP A 267 -5.99 -18.24 -17.23
CA ASP A 267 -6.21 -18.10 -15.79
C ASP A 267 -5.71 -19.33 -14.99
N SER A 268 -5.28 -20.38 -15.69
CA SER A 268 -4.87 -21.64 -15.07
C SER A 268 -3.85 -22.43 -15.92
N GLY A 269 -3.27 -23.47 -15.32
CA GLY A 269 -2.37 -24.42 -15.96
C GLY A 269 -0.90 -24.02 -15.97
N ASP A 270 -0.08 -24.71 -16.78
CA ASP A 270 1.32 -24.35 -16.96
C ASP A 270 1.45 -23.19 -17.95
N PHE A 271 1.54 -21.97 -17.39
CA PHE A 271 1.61 -20.74 -18.17
C PHE A 271 2.76 -20.71 -19.18
N LEU A 272 3.91 -21.34 -18.88
CA LEU A 272 5.06 -21.33 -19.80
C LEU A 272 4.75 -22.13 -21.06
N SER A 273 4.32 -23.36 -20.90
CA SER A 273 4.01 -24.24 -22.02
C SER A 273 2.76 -23.77 -22.78
N LEU A 274 1.71 -23.39 -22.04
CA LEU A 274 0.45 -22.96 -22.65
C LEU A 274 0.60 -21.64 -23.41
N SER A 275 1.30 -20.64 -22.87
CA SER A 275 1.49 -19.38 -23.60
C SER A 275 2.26 -19.54 -24.91
N LYS A 276 3.27 -20.45 -24.94
CA LYS A 276 3.99 -20.76 -26.17
C LYS A 276 3.09 -21.44 -27.22
N ALA A 277 2.31 -22.42 -26.82
CA ALA A 277 1.37 -23.12 -27.71
C ALA A 277 0.26 -22.20 -28.22
N VAL A 278 -0.30 -21.34 -27.34
CA VAL A 278 -1.31 -20.33 -27.72
C VAL A 278 -0.71 -19.29 -28.69
N ARG A 279 0.52 -18.82 -28.46
CA ARG A 279 1.21 -17.90 -29.36
C ARG A 279 1.37 -18.51 -30.74
N GLU A 280 1.78 -19.78 -30.81
CA GLU A 280 1.92 -20.52 -32.07
C GLU A 280 0.59 -20.62 -32.82
N ILE A 281 -0.51 -20.97 -32.12
CA ILE A 281 -1.85 -21.01 -32.72
C ILE A 281 -2.27 -19.66 -33.28
N LEU A 282 -2.06 -18.57 -32.53
CA LEU A 282 -2.42 -17.23 -32.97
C LEU A 282 -1.60 -16.81 -34.19
N ASP A 283 -0.28 -17.03 -34.19
CA ASP A 283 0.63 -16.64 -35.29
C ASP A 283 0.31 -17.40 -36.58
N GLN A 284 0.12 -18.73 -36.50
CA GLN A 284 -0.23 -19.56 -37.65
C GLN A 284 -1.55 -19.16 -38.31
N ASN A 285 -2.46 -18.51 -37.56
CA ASN A 285 -3.75 -18.04 -38.06
C ASN A 285 -3.78 -16.55 -38.43
N GLY A 286 -2.62 -15.86 -38.44
CA GLY A 286 -2.50 -14.47 -38.86
C GLY A 286 -2.97 -13.46 -37.82
N PHE A 287 -2.74 -13.75 -36.52
CA PHE A 287 -3.02 -12.89 -35.37
C PHE A 287 -1.80 -12.64 -34.49
N PRO A 288 -0.66 -12.17 -35.03
CA PRO A 288 0.54 -11.92 -34.25
C PRO A 288 0.38 -10.80 -33.22
N ASP A 289 -0.57 -9.89 -33.43
CA ASP A 289 -0.80 -8.71 -32.59
C ASP A 289 -1.71 -8.97 -31.40
N ILE A 290 -2.45 -10.10 -31.35
CA ILE A 290 -3.27 -10.47 -30.21
C ILE A 290 -2.36 -10.77 -29.02
N LYS A 291 -2.54 -10.03 -27.93
CA LYS A 291 -1.74 -10.15 -26.71
C LYS A 291 -2.15 -11.39 -25.89
N ILE A 292 -1.22 -11.89 -25.08
CA ILE A 292 -1.48 -12.96 -24.13
C ILE A 292 -1.41 -12.39 -22.72
N VAL A 293 -2.51 -12.52 -21.97
CA VAL A 293 -2.63 -12.11 -20.57
C VAL A 293 -2.63 -13.36 -19.71
N ALA A 294 -1.77 -13.43 -18.70
CA ALA A 294 -1.81 -14.48 -17.70
C ALA A 294 -2.39 -13.94 -16.39
N SER A 295 -3.29 -14.69 -15.78
CA SER A 295 -3.86 -14.43 -14.46
C SER A 295 -4.02 -15.75 -13.71
N GLY A 296 -4.38 -15.69 -12.42
CA GLY A 296 -4.51 -16.91 -11.63
C GLY A 296 -3.30 -17.21 -10.76
N ASN A 297 -3.42 -16.90 -9.48
CA ASN A 297 -2.47 -17.21 -8.40
C ASN A 297 -1.02 -16.74 -8.63
N LEU A 298 -0.83 -15.66 -9.40
CA LEU A 298 0.49 -15.09 -9.71
C LEU A 298 1.07 -14.29 -8.54
N ASP A 299 2.40 -14.36 -8.41
CA ASP A 299 3.21 -13.51 -7.55
C ASP A 299 4.50 -13.09 -8.27
N GLU A 300 5.33 -12.27 -7.62
CA GLU A 300 6.59 -11.78 -8.18
C GLU A 300 7.56 -12.91 -8.57
N ARG A 301 7.55 -14.04 -7.85
CA ARG A 301 8.46 -15.17 -8.14
C ARG A 301 8.04 -15.92 -9.39
N MET A 302 6.74 -16.18 -9.52
CA MET A 302 6.20 -16.82 -10.72
C MET A 302 6.36 -15.92 -11.95
N ILE A 303 6.07 -14.61 -11.80
CA ILE A 303 6.27 -13.63 -12.87
C ILE A 303 7.75 -13.60 -13.30
N GLN A 304 8.69 -13.54 -12.35
CA GLN A 304 10.13 -13.56 -12.66
C GLN A 304 10.53 -14.83 -13.43
N THR A 305 10.02 -15.99 -13.01
CA THR A 305 10.30 -17.27 -13.68
C THR A 305 9.78 -17.28 -15.11
N LEU A 306 8.55 -16.82 -15.33
CA LEU A 306 7.93 -16.77 -16.66
C LEU A 306 8.67 -15.80 -17.59
N VAL A 307 9.02 -14.61 -17.09
CA VAL A 307 9.78 -13.62 -17.85
C VAL A 307 11.18 -14.14 -18.20
N ALA A 308 11.89 -14.71 -17.23
CA ALA A 308 13.24 -15.26 -17.44
C ALA A 308 13.25 -16.46 -18.40
N SER A 309 12.15 -17.25 -18.43
CA SER A 309 11.99 -18.40 -19.36
C SER A 309 11.49 -18.01 -20.75
N GLY A 310 11.33 -16.72 -21.02
CA GLY A 310 10.88 -16.22 -22.32
C GLY A 310 9.43 -16.59 -22.65
N ALA A 311 8.54 -16.68 -21.66
CA ALA A 311 7.12 -16.86 -21.90
C ALA A 311 6.56 -15.69 -22.72
N PRO A 312 5.85 -15.93 -23.83
CA PRO A 312 5.26 -14.88 -24.67
C PRO A 312 4.00 -14.29 -24.05
N ILE A 313 4.11 -13.83 -22.79
CA ILE A 313 3.04 -13.20 -22.03
C ILE A 313 3.29 -11.69 -22.05
N ASP A 314 2.27 -10.90 -22.39
CA ASP A 314 2.34 -9.45 -22.51
C ASP A 314 1.89 -8.74 -21.24
N ALA A 315 0.95 -9.34 -20.50
CA ALA A 315 0.39 -8.76 -19.29
C ALA A 315 0.12 -9.82 -18.21
N PHE A 316 0.22 -9.40 -16.95
CA PHE A 316 -0.08 -10.24 -15.80
C PHE A 316 -1.17 -9.62 -14.93
N GLY A 317 -2.23 -10.39 -14.64
CA GLY A 317 -3.23 -10.06 -13.65
C GLY A 317 -2.87 -10.66 -12.29
N VAL A 318 -2.49 -9.81 -11.33
CA VAL A 318 -2.08 -10.26 -9.98
C VAL A 318 -3.20 -9.92 -9.00
N GLY A 319 -3.70 -10.93 -8.31
CA GLY A 319 -4.85 -10.75 -7.42
C GLY A 319 -4.53 -11.07 -5.97
N THR A 320 -4.97 -12.24 -5.50
CA THR A 320 -4.94 -12.64 -4.09
C THR A 320 -3.60 -12.38 -3.41
N LYS A 321 -2.52 -12.79 -4.03
CA LYS A 321 -1.17 -12.68 -3.44
C LYS A 321 -0.67 -11.24 -3.34
N LEU A 322 -1.18 -10.34 -4.17
CA LEU A 322 -0.93 -8.90 -4.07
C LEU A 322 -1.72 -8.30 -2.89
N ASP A 323 -3.05 -8.36 -2.93
CA ASP A 323 -3.94 -7.66 -2.00
C ASP A 323 -3.91 -8.19 -0.56
N THR A 324 -3.39 -9.41 -0.38
CA THR A 324 -3.14 -9.98 0.95
C THR A 324 -1.67 -9.86 1.39
N SER A 325 -0.78 -9.33 0.52
CA SER A 325 0.67 -9.36 0.78
C SER A 325 1.13 -10.73 1.28
N GLU A 326 0.79 -11.81 0.55
CA GLU A 326 0.83 -13.20 1.00
C GLU A 326 2.18 -13.62 1.61
N ASP A 327 3.30 -13.16 1.05
CA ASP A 327 4.66 -13.45 1.56
C ASP A 327 4.98 -12.75 2.88
N ALA A 328 4.26 -11.65 3.18
CA ALA A 328 4.43 -10.84 4.36
C ALA A 328 3.11 -10.14 4.72
N PRO A 329 2.13 -10.86 5.28
CA PRO A 329 0.78 -10.34 5.54
C PRO A 329 0.75 -9.29 6.64
N TYR A 330 1.84 -9.12 7.37
CA TYR A 330 2.03 -8.05 8.35
C TYR A 330 3.49 -7.61 8.39
N MET A 331 3.73 -6.39 8.90
CA MET A 331 5.06 -5.86 9.22
C MET A 331 5.19 -5.66 10.72
N GLU A 332 6.38 -5.89 11.26
CA GLU A 332 6.70 -5.56 12.65
C GLU A 332 6.85 -4.05 12.84
N CYS A 333 5.76 -3.32 12.72
CA CYS A 333 5.73 -1.87 12.87
C CYS A 333 5.29 -1.44 14.27
N ALA A 334 5.57 -0.19 14.59
CA ALA A 334 5.22 0.41 15.88
C ALA A 334 5.04 1.93 15.75
N TYR A 335 4.11 2.46 16.54
CA TYR A 335 3.95 3.89 16.79
C TYR A 335 4.35 4.14 18.25
N LYS A 336 5.39 4.93 18.51
CA LYS A 336 5.96 5.03 19.85
C LYS A 336 6.31 6.47 20.20
N LEU A 337 6.17 6.78 21.51
CA LEU A 337 6.55 8.06 22.10
C LEU A 337 8.07 8.20 22.09
N MET A 338 8.55 9.28 21.46
CA MET A 338 9.98 9.63 21.34
C MET A 338 10.38 10.81 22.21
N GLU A 339 9.42 11.73 22.48
CA GLU A 339 9.64 12.92 23.28
C GLU A 339 8.32 13.36 23.94
N TYR A 340 8.38 13.88 25.16
CA TYR A 340 7.26 14.54 25.82
C TYR A 340 7.75 15.73 26.61
N ASP A 341 7.14 16.91 26.42
CA ASP A 341 7.49 18.17 27.05
C ASP A 341 9.01 18.49 26.89
N GLY A 342 9.55 18.32 25.67
CA GLY A 342 10.96 18.52 25.35
C GLY A 342 11.93 17.49 25.95
N LYS A 343 11.42 16.47 26.64
CA LYS A 343 12.24 15.43 27.25
C LYS A 343 12.21 14.15 26.44
N PRO A 344 13.36 13.55 26.11
CA PRO A 344 13.43 12.31 25.35
C PRO A 344 12.75 11.16 26.11
N LYS A 345 12.03 10.30 25.37
CA LYS A 345 11.34 9.13 25.89
C LYS A 345 11.76 7.89 25.11
N LEU A 346 11.93 6.79 25.81
CA LEU A 346 12.23 5.51 25.17
C LEU A 346 11.60 4.33 25.93
N LYS A 347 11.41 3.25 25.19
CA LYS A 347 11.09 1.94 25.77
C LYS A 347 12.36 1.08 25.84
N LYS A 348 12.67 0.53 27.03
CA LYS A 348 13.91 -0.20 27.33
C LYS A 348 13.79 -1.73 27.22
N SER A 349 12.57 -2.28 27.02
CA SER A 349 12.38 -3.74 27.02
C SER A 349 13.15 -4.43 25.88
N SER A 350 13.74 -5.60 26.18
CA SER A 350 14.49 -6.42 25.23
C SER A 350 13.70 -6.67 23.93
N GLY A 351 14.36 -6.53 22.78
CA GLY A 351 13.77 -6.70 21.44
C GLY A 351 12.77 -5.62 21.00
N LYS A 352 12.45 -4.64 21.90
CA LYS A 352 11.50 -3.56 21.62
C LYS A 352 12.02 -2.18 22.02
N ALA A 353 13.32 -2.04 22.20
CA ALA A 353 13.96 -0.75 22.51
C ALA A 353 13.73 0.26 21.38
N THR A 354 13.54 1.53 21.75
CA THR A 354 13.35 2.63 20.80
C THR A 354 14.47 3.63 20.90
N LEU A 355 14.71 4.37 19.83
CA LEU A 355 15.63 5.51 19.82
C LEU A 355 14.82 6.79 20.03
N PRO A 356 15.13 7.58 21.08
CA PRO A 356 14.37 8.79 21.43
C PRO A 356 14.65 9.96 20.50
N GLY A 357 13.84 11.02 20.63
CA GLY A 357 14.04 12.31 19.95
C GLY A 357 13.42 12.37 18.56
N ARG A 358 13.48 13.56 17.99
CA ARG A 358 12.97 13.88 16.63
C ARG A 358 14.02 13.49 15.61
N LYS A 359 13.69 12.57 14.71
CA LYS A 359 14.67 12.00 13.78
C LYS A 359 14.55 12.60 12.37
N GLN A 360 15.67 12.59 11.68
CA GLN A 360 15.82 12.81 10.25
C GLN A 360 16.58 11.63 9.64
N ILE A 361 16.36 11.34 8.37
CA ILE A 361 17.12 10.35 7.60
C ILE A 361 17.91 11.08 6.53
N MET A 362 19.22 10.87 6.50
CA MET A 362 20.12 11.45 5.51
C MET A 362 20.58 10.35 4.56
N ARG A 363 20.05 10.33 3.34
CA ARG A 363 20.40 9.34 2.32
C ARG A 363 21.57 9.76 1.48
N SER A 364 22.55 8.89 1.34
CA SER A 364 23.72 9.08 0.48
C SER A 364 23.54 8.33 -0.84
N PHE A 365 24.00 8.96 -1.93
CA PHE A 365 24.00 8.40 -3.28
C PHE A 365 25.41 8.39 -3.85
N ARG A 366 25.70 7.37 -4.69
CA ARG A 366 26.88 7.30 -5.54
C ARG A 366 26.47 6.78 -6.92
N ASP A 367 26.83 7.50 -7.97
CA ASP A 367 26.47 7.15 -9.37
C ASP A 367 24.96 6.90 -9.55
N GLY A 368 24.12 7.70 -8.90
CA GLY A 368 22.66 7.58 -8.94
C GLY A 368 22.09 6.40 -8.14
N LYS A 369 22.91 5.64 -7.42
CA LYS A 369 22.48 4.53 -6.55
C LYS A 369 22.51 4.91 -5.09
N MET A 370 21.52 4.45 -4.32
CA MET A 370 21.51 4.53 -2.85
C MET A 370 22.69 3.74 -2.30
N VAL A 371 23.42 4.31 -1.35
CA VAL A 371 24.59 3.69 -0.72
C VAL A 371 24.34 3.38 0.74
N LYS A 372 23.84 4.36 1.48
CA LYS A 372 23.51 4.23 2.90
C LYS A 372 22.50 5.29 3.34
N ASP A 373 21.85 5.01 4.45
CA ASP A 373 21.04 5.95 5.20
C ASP A 373 21.64 6.17 6.60
N LEU A 374 21.69 7.43 7.01
CA LEU A 374 22.06 7.81 8.37
C LEU A 374 20.82 8.36 9.07
N VAL A 375 20.32 7.66 10.08
CA VAL A 375 19.28 8.16 10.97
C VAL A 375 19.92 9.07 12.01
N THR A 376 19.52 10.32 12.02
CA THR A 376 20.09 11.35 12.91
C THR A 376 19.00 12.15 13.60
N LEU A 377 19.38 13.09 14.46
CA LEU A 377 18.45 14.04 15.07
C LEU A 377 18.13 15.18 14.10
N GLU A 378 16.90 15.68 14.15
CA GLU A 378 16.52 16.90 13.46
C GLU A 378 17.44 18.07 13.89
N GLY A 379 17.93 18.83 12.92
CA GLY A 379 18.88 19.91 13.17
C GLY A 379 20.34 19.50 13.33
N ASP A 380 20.64 18.19 13.39
CA ASP A 380 22.03 17.68 13.36
C ASP A 380 22.52 17.73 11.91
N ALA A 381 23.48 18.63 11.64
CA ALA A 381 24.01 18.84 10.29
C ALA A 381 24.84 17.63 9.85
N GLN A 382 24.30 16.86 8.92
CA GLN A 382 24.91 15.67 8.34
C GLN A 382 24.90 15.74 6.80
N GLU A 383 25.87 15.11 6.18
CA GLU A 383 25.91 14.97 4.71
C GLU A 383 24.81 14.02 4.21
N GLY A 384 24.25 14.34 3.03
CA GLY A 384 23.23 13.51 2.36
C GLY A 384 21.95 14.27 2.05
N THR A 385 20.99 13.58 1.48
CA THR A 385 19.66 14.11 1.14
C THR A 385 18.69 13.86 2.28
N PRO A 386 18.10 14.89 2.91
CA PRO A 386 17.11 14.70 3.96
C PRO A 386 15.80 14.15 3.37
N LEU A 387 15.32 13.06 3.94
CA LEU A 387 14.13 12.35 3.43
C LEU A 387 12.83 12.79 4.11
N ILE A 388 12.85 13.02 5.43
CA ILE A 388 11.65 13.42 6.18
C ILE A 388 11.36 14.90 5.94
N LYS A 389 10.11 15.19 5.57
CA LYS A 389 9.62 16.53 5.29
C LYS A 389 8.41 16.88 6.14
N LYS A 390 8.26 18.13 6.54
CA LYS A 390 7.01 18.61 7.14
C LYS A 390 5.91 18.58 6.07
N VAL A 391 4.81 17.91 6.34
CA VAL A 391 3.70 17.69 5.38
C VAL A 391 2.38 18.28 5.89
N MET A 392 2.28 18.52 7.20
CA MET A 392 1.11 19.14 7.83
C MET A 392 1.58 20.10 8.93
N ALA A 393 0.90 21.22 9.07
CA ALA A 393 1.10 22.18 10.13
C ALA A 393 -0.24 22.58 10.75
N ASP A 394 -0.33 22.54 12.08
CA ASP A 394 -1.54 22.88 12.83
C ASP A 394 -2.81 22.18 12.25
N GLY A 395 -2.68 20.89 11.97
CA GLY A 395 -3.75 20.05 11.44
C GLY A 395 -4.14 20.29 9.97
N LYS A 396 -3.36 21.08 9.23
CA LYS A 396 -3.64 21.40 7.82
C LYS A 396 -2.50 20.91 6.93
N ARG A 397 -2.83 20.26 5.82
CA ARG A 397 -1.84 19.89 4.80
C ARG A 397 -1.11 21.10 4.28
N LEU A 398 0.19 20.97 4.03
CA LEU A 398 1.02 22.00 3.41
C LEU A 398 0.95 22.00 1.88
N ALA A 399 0.49 20.89 1.29
CA ALA A 399 0.32 20.74 -0.16
C ALA A 399 -0.92 19.88 -0.44
N PRO A 400 -1.58 20.04 -1.59
CA PRO A 400 -2.65 19.15 -2.01
C PRO A 400 -2.14 17.70 -2.17
N PRO A 401 -3.04 16.69 -2.24
CA PRO A 401 -2.66 15.33 -2.58
C PRO A 401 -1.83 15.28 -3.85
N ASN A 402 -0.82 14.41 -3.86
CA ASN A 402 0.01 14.23 -5.04
C ASN A 402 -0.80 13.63 -6.19
N ASP A 403 -0.56 14.10 -7.41
CA ASP A 403 -1.00 13.40 -8.62
C ASP A 403 -0.38 12.00 -8.68
N LEU A 404 -1.20 10.97 -8.90
CA LEU A 404 -0.75 9.58 -8.92
C LEU A 404 0.26 9.29 -10.03
N ALA A 405 0.18 9.96 -11.17
CA ALA A 405 1.15 9.78 -12.25
C ALA A 405 2.54 10.30 -11.83
N ALA A 406 2.57 11.48 -11.19
CA ALA A 406 3.82 12.02 -10.62
C ALA A 406 4.38 11.12 -9.53
N LEU A 407 3.50 10.56 -8.69
CA LEU A 407 3.88 9.64 -7.61
C LEU A 407 4.44 8.33 -8.17
N THR A 408 3.82 7.77 -9.21
CA THR A 408 4.33 6.58 -9.91
C THR A 408 5.71 6.84 -10.53
N ALA A 409 5.92 8.00 -11.15
CA ALA A 409 7.22 8.39 -11.71
C ALA A 409 8.28 8.50 -10.60
N TYR A 410 7.93 9.10 -9.47
CA TYR A 410 8.83 9.20 -8.31
C TYR A 410 9.18 7.81 -7.76
N THR A 411 8.19 6.95 -7.50
CA THR A 411 8.41 5.58 -7.01
C THR A 411 9.31 4.79 -7.95
N LYS A 412 9.08 4.90 -9.26
CA LYS A 412 9.94 4.28 -10.27
C LYS A 412 11.38 4.75 -10.16
N SER A 413 11.62 6.06 -9.95
CA SER A 413 12.96 6.60 -9.76
C SER A 413 13.62 6.06 -8.50
N GLN A 414 12.86 5.90 -7.41
CA GLN A 414 13.34 5.29 -6.17
C GLN A 414 13.76 3.82 -6.38
N LEU A 415 12.95 3.03 -7.07
CA LEU A 415 13.27 1.64 -7.40
C LEU A 415 14.49 1.53 -8.35
N GLN A 416 14.65 2.47 -9.27
CA GLN A 416 15.81 2.53 -10.15
C GLN A 416 17.10 2.86 -9.41
N SER A 417 17.02 3.66 -8.34
CA SER A 417 18.18 4.02 -7.51
C SER A 417 18.59 2.94 -6.50
N LEU A 418 17.79 1.87 -6.33
CA LEU A 418 18.20 0.72 -5.52
C LEU A 418 19.50 0.07 -6.06
N PRO A 419 20.41 -0.36 -5.19
CA PRO A 419 21.51 -1.27 -5.54
C PRO A 419 20.99 -2.56 -6.18
N GLU A 420 21.76 -3.15 -7.07
CA GLU A 420 21.35 -4.33 -7.84
C GLU A 420 20.97 -5.52 -6.94
N ASN A 421 21.74 -5.74 -5.86
CA ASN A 421 21.49 -6.82 -4.91
C ASN A 421 20.14 -6.68 -4.18
N LEU A 422 19.61 -5.47 -4.02
CA LEU A 422 18.29 -5.24 -3.41
C LEU A 422 17.14 -5.37 -4.41
N ARG A 423 17.42 -5.27 -5.70
CA ARG A 423 16.43 -5.47 -6.77
C ARG A 423 16.14 -6.94 -7.06
N GLN A 424 17.01 -7.84 -6.60
CA GLN A 424 16.82 -9.28 -6.73
C GLN A 424 15.72 -9.77 -5.77
N LEU A 425 14.91 -10.72 -6.26
CA LEU A 425 13.78 -11.28 -5.50
C LEU A 425 14.15 -12.52 -4.67
N SER A 426 15.40 -12.98 -4.79
CA SER A 426 15.98 -14.05 -3.98
C SER A 426 16.17 -13.61 -2.53
N GLU A 427 17.10 -14.18 -1.81
CA GLU A 427 17.36 -13.81 -0.41
C GLU A 427 17.57 -12.30 -0.25
N ALA A 428 16.94 -11.73 0.79
CA ALA A 428 17.01 -10.31 1.06
C ALA A 428 18.45 -9.90 1.42
N SER A 429 19.07 -9.08 0.59
CA SER A 429 20.29 -8.36 0.95
C SER A 429 19.96 -7.23 1.92
N SER A 430 20.83 -6.96 2.88
CA SER A 430 20.68 -5.84 3.78
C SER A 430 21.19 -4.54 3.15
N PHE A 431 20.47 -3.46 3.39
CA PHE A 431 20.95 -2.10 3.14
C PHE A 431 21.61 -1.52 4.39
N LEU A 432 22.61 -0.67 4.21
CA LEU A 432 23.33 -0.06 5.32
C LEU A 432 22.51 1.10 5.89
N VAL A 433 21.96 0.90 7.10
CA VAL A 433 21.34 1.95 7.90
C VAL A 433 22.18 2.18 9.14
N GLU A 434 22.69 3.40 9.29
CA GLU A 434 23.53 3.81 10.43
C GLU A 434 22.77 4.78 11.34
N PHE A 435 23.19 4.89 12.59
CA PHE A 435 22.66 5.83 13.57
C PHE A 435 23.73 6.83 13.98
N SER A 436 23.41 8.12 13.99
CA SER A 436 24.40 9.15 14.29
C SER A 436 24.87 9.09 15.74
N PRO A 437 26.12 9.49 16.02
CA PRO A 437 26.62 9.59 17.39
C PRO A 437 25.76 10.49 18.28
N ALA A 438 25.15 11.54 17.73
CA ALA A 438 24.25 12.42 18.47
C ALA A 438 23.00 11.69 18.94
N LEU A 439 22.38 10.88 18.07
CA LEU A 439 21.22 10.07 18.40
C LEU A 439 21.54 9.00 19.44
N LEU A 440 22.69 8.35 19.32
CA LEU A 440 23.14 7.33 20.30
C LEU A 440 23.42 7.94 21.68
N ARG A 441 24.07 9.11 21.75
CA ARG A 441 24.25 9.84 23.01
C ARG A 441 22.92 10.27 23.65
N LEU A 442 21.93 10.68 22.82
CA LEU A 442 20.60 11.00 23.34
C LEU A 442 19.92 9.78 23.97
N ARG A 443 20.07 8.61 23.33
CA ARG A 443 19.58 7.34 23.89
C ARG A 443 20.20 7.05 25.25
N GLU A 444 21.53 7.11 25.35
CA GLU A 444 22.27 6.85 26.61
C GLU A 444 21.78 7.80 27.72
N LYS A 445 21.65 9.09 27.41
CA LYS A 445 21.11 10.09 28.35
C LYS A 445 19.69 9.74 28.81
N ALA A 446 18.82 9.33 27.87
CA ALA A 446 17.45 8.95 28.20
C ALA A 446 17.38 7.66 29.03
N GLU A 447 18.29 6.72 28.82
CA GLU A 447 18.43 5.50 29.62
C GLU A 447 18.85 5.78 31.08
N GLN A 448 19.73 6.76 31.29
CA GLN A 448 20.13 7.22 32.62
C GLN A 448 18.96 7.83 33.37
N LEU A 449 18.15 8.68 32.74
CA LEU A 449 16.99 9.32 33.36
C LEU A 449 15.87 8.35 33.79
N ILE A 450 15.85 7.12 33.26
CA ILE A 450 14.87 6.09 33.66
C ILE A 450 15.42 5.25 34.84
N GLY A 451 16.73 5.24 35.05
CA GLY A 451 17.40 4.51 36.14
C GLY A 451 17.40 5.27 37.48
N GLU A 452 17.04 6.55 37.44
CA GLU A 452 16.83 7.40 38.61
C GLU A 452 15.35 7.42 39.02
#